data_fbfa7810eefef8d112cc04fb5f165e33
#
_entry.id   fbfa7810eefef8d112cc04fb5f165e33
#
_cell.length_a   1.000
_cell.length_b   1.000
_cell.length_c   1.000
_cell.angle_alpha   90.00
_cell.angle_beta   90.00
_cell.angle_gamma   90.00
#
_symmetry.space_group_name_H-M   'P 1'
#
loop_
_entity.id
_entity.type
_entity.pdbx_description
1 polymer ?
#
loop_
_entity_poly.entity_id
_entity_poly.type
_entity_poly.pdbx_seq_one_letter_code
_entity_poly.pdbx_strand_id
1 'polypeptide(L)'
;MDLTIIERVHLHKHLGVILTSDLTWDKQIAHITKKVNLKLSIMWSVKELSRHCLDVLCKLHVRSTIDYCITVFGPSLTQQQVHKLDTLLYRAAKIVTGAQKFTSKDNLLRELGWENTNKRIEFLCLTQFHKIIHRQTTPLIYESLPPLLFSRYPTRRTFEHYPCKKTFFEKSFFPMAIKLWDGLAMGLKGLEHNEFKTSLKEIFKPPKFRHYNCGSKYLNSLHTQLRLKRSVLNCHLHPIGLSITPACKCGKLETVKHFLIECNLYVHAREQLFAKLDGLLENRVSKYSKANLAHILLFGEKPHLSEKYQHNKYIFLAVQSYLCQTKRLVFDESNKPDNQADHHDHHDLNNPNDPNDQMD
;
A
#
# COMPACT_ATOMS: atom_id res chain seq x y z
N MET A 1 -47.99 -28.26 5.51
CA MET A 1 -46.70 -27.56 5.55
C MET A 1 -45.66 -28.65 5.71
N ASP A 2 -44.93 -28.94 4.65
CA ASP A 2 -43.79 -29.85 4.70
C ASP A 2 -42.70 -29.24 5.57
N LEU A 3 -42.45 -29.90 6.71
CA LEU A 3 -41.35 -29.53 7.59
C LEU A 3 -40.05 -30.02 6.95
N THR A 4 -39.49 -29.19 6.09
CA THR A 4 -38.13 -29.41 5.55
C THR A 4 -37.15 -29.26 6.71
N ILE A 5 -36.50 -30.33 7.12
CA ILE A 5 -35.45 -30.31 8.14
C ILE A 5 -34.25 -29.59 7.52
N ILE A 6 -33.89 -28.42 8.07
CA ILE A 6 -32.71 -27.65 7.65
C ILE A 6 -31.49 -28.31 8.30
N GLU A 7 -30.57 -28.81 7.47
CA GLU A 7 -29.33 -29.42 7.94
C GLU A 7 -28.41 -28.33 8.57
N ARG A 8 -27.88 -28.66 9.76
CA ARG A 8 -26.89 -27.80 10.42
C ARG A 8 -25.51 -28.11 9.90
N VAL A 9 -24.91 -27.14 9.17
CA VAL A 9 -23.57 -27.26 8.64
C VAL A 9 -22.57 -26.40 9.43
N HIS A 10 -21.33 -26.87 9.54
CA HIS A 10 -20.25 -26.13 10.21
C HIS A 10 -19.60 -25.06 9.32
N LEU A 11 -19.72 -25.20 8.00
CA LEU A 11 -19.16 -24.30 7.00
C LEU A 11 -20.17 -24.12 5.87
N HIS A 12 -20.41 -22.88 5.50
CA HIS A 12 -21.29 -22.54 4.38
C HIS A 12 -20.67 -21.41 3.55
N LYS A 13 -20.72 -21.56 2.22
CA LYS A 13 -20.29 -20.51 1.30
C LYS A 13 -21.50 -19.77 0.78
N HIS A 14 -21.67 -18.53 1.22
CA HIS A 14 -22.76 -17.65 0.80
C HIS A 14 -22.22 -16.50 -0.05
N LEU A 15 -22.69 -16.37 -1.30
CA LEU A 15 -22.25 -15.31 -2.25
C LEU A 15 -20.72 -15.11 -2.28
N GLY A 16 -19.97 -16.21 -2.21
CA GLY A 16 -18.50 -16.18 -2.28
C GLY A 16 -17.79 -15.88 -0.95
N VAL A 17 -18.51 -15.67 0.15
CA VAL A 17 -17.99 -15.53 1.52
C VAL A 17 -18.17 -16.84 2.26
N ILE A 18 -17.11 -17.29 2.91
CA ILE A 18 -17.11 -18.53 3.71
C ILE A 18 -17.48 -18.18 5.15
N LEU A 19 -18.61 -18.69 5.60
CA LEU A 19 -19.11 -18.55 6.95
C LEU A 19 -18.88 -19.86 7.71
N THR A 20 -18.40 -19.76 8.95
CA THR A 20 -18.22 -20.89 9.87
C THR A 20 -19.19 -20.77 11.04
N SER A 21 -19.58 -21.90 11.64
CA SER A 21 -20.55 -21.93 12.75
C SER A 21 -20.08 -21.18 14.01
N ASP A 22 -18.77 -21.00 14.16
CA ASP A 22 -18.11 -20.24 15.23
C ASP A 22 -17.90 -18.76 14.89
N LEU A 23 -18.29 -18.33 13.68
CA LEU A 23 -18.12 -16.97 13.16
C LEU A 23 -16.65 -16.51 13.15
N THR A 24 -15.69 -17.45 13.08
CA THR A 24 -14.29 -17.11 12.80
C THR A 24 -14.08 -16.90 11.30
N TRP A 25 -13.09 -16.09 10.95
CA TRP A 25 -12.82 -15.74 9.55
C TRP A 25 -11.58 -16.44 8.98
N ASP A 26 -11.02 -17.43 9.69
CA ASP A 26 -9.78 -18.08 9.27
C ASP A 26 -9.91 -18.78 7.92
N LYS A 27 -11.02 -19.49 7.68
CA LYS A 27 -11.30 -20.14 6.38
C LYS A 27 -11.49 -19.12 5.26
N GLN A 28 -12.15 -17.99 5.54
CA GLN A 28 -12.32 -16.91 4.58
C GLN A 28 -10.97 -16.25 4.23
N ILE A 29 -10.13 -15.99 5.24
CA ILE A 29 -8.79 -15.39 5.03
C ILE A 29 -7.87 -16.37 4.29
N ALA A 30 -7.92 -17.67 4.60
CA ALA A 30 -7.19 -18.68 3.84
C ALA A 30 -7.62 -18.73 2.36
N HIS A 31 -8.92 -18.67 2.10
CA HIS A 31 -9.46 -18.61 0.74
C HIS A 31 -9.00 -17.36 -0.03
N ILE A 32 -9.06 -16.18 0.59
CA ILE A 32 -8.55 -14.94 0.00
C ILE A 32 -7.04 -15.07 -0.27
N THR A 33 -6.28 -15.60 0.69
CA THR A 33 -4.83 -15.79 0.57
C THR A 33 -4.47 -16.68 -0.62
N LYS A 34 -5.15 -17.83 -0.79
CA LYS A 34 -4.95 -18.74 -1.94
C LYS A 34 -5.20 -18.01 -3.26
N LYS A 35 -6.33 -17.30 -3.38
CA LYS A 35 -6.67 -16.53 -4.59
C LYS A 35 -5.67 -15.40 -4.89
N VAL A 36 -5.25 -14.67 -3.87
CA VAL A 36 -4.32 -13.55 -4.05
C VAL A 36 -2.93 -14.05 -4.39
N ASN A 37 -2.46 -15.15 -3.80
CA ASN A 37 -1.15 -15.74 -4.12
C ASN A 37 -1.06 -16.12 -5.61
N LEU A 38 -2.10 -16.74 -6.18
CA LEU A 38 -2.16 -17.02 -7.62
C LEU A 38 -2.04 -15.74 -8.46
N LYS A 39 -2.76 -14.68 -8.07
CA LYS A 39 -2.70 -13.39 -8.77
C LYS A 39 -1.34 -12.70 -8.63
N LEU A 40 -0.69 -12.83 -7.49
CA LEU A 40 0.67 -12.34 -7.28
C LEU A 40 1.69 -13.08 -8.14
N SER A 41 1.53 -14.39 -8.33
CA SER A 41 2.36 -15.19 -9.24
C SER A 41 2.23 -14.68 -10.68
N ILE A 42 0.99 -14.42 -11.15
CA ILE A 42 0.75 -13.83 -12.47
C ILE A 42 1.36 -12.41 -12.56
N MET A 43 1.21 -11.58 -11.53
CA MET A 43 1.84 -10.26 -11.52
C MET A 43 3.36 -10.33 -11.57
N TRP A 44 3.95 -11.36 -10.96
CA TRP A 44 5.40 -11.58 -11.00
C TRP A 44 5.90 -11.93 -12.39
N SER A 45 5.18 -12.77 -13.18
CA SER A 45 5.56 -13.10 -14.55
C SER A 45 5.58 -11.88 -15.49
N VAL A 46 4.79 -10.86 -15.17
CA VAL A 46 4.74 -9.58 -15.92
C VAL A 46 5.40 -8.41 -15.19
N LYS A 47 6.33 -8.67 -14.27
CA LYS A 47 6.97 -7.66 -13.40
C LYS A 47 7.73 -6.56 -14.16
N GLU A 48 8.07 -6.80 -15.40
CA GLU A 48 8.77 -5.83 -16.29
C GLU A 48 7.85 -4.74 -16.85
N LEU A 49 6.55 -4.89 -16.72
CA LEU A 49 5.59 -3.83 -17.06
C LEU A 49 5.86 -2.57 -16.25
N SER A 50 5.44 -1.42 -16.80
CA SER A 50 5.60 -0.14 -16.09
C SER A 50 4.98 -0.18 -14.70
N ARG A 51 5.56 0.60 -13.77
CA ARG A 51 5.02 0.73 -12.41
C ARG A 51 3.54 1.10 -12.41
N HIS A 52 3.10 1.95 -13.36
CA HIS A 52 1.71 2.34 -13.49
C HIS A 52 0.81 1.15 -13.86
N CYS A 53 1.19 0.35 -14.86
CA CYS A 53 0.44 -0.84 -15.25
C CYS A 53 0.33 -1.84 -14.10
N LEU A 54 1.44 -2.10 -13.40
CA LEU A 54 1.44 -2.99 -12.24
C LEU A 54 0.58 -2.48 -11.08
N ASP A 55 0.56 -1.16 -10.82
CA ASP A 55 -0.34 -0.55 -9.82
C ASP A 55 -1.82 -0.73 -10.20
N VAL A 56 -2.16 -0.60 -11.48
CA VAL A 56 -3.53 -0.85 -11.99
C VAL A 56 -3.88 -2.33 -11.86
N LEU A 57 -3.01 -3.24 -12.29
CA LEU A 57 -3.22 -4.69 -12.14
C LEU A 57 -3.41 -5.10 -10.69
N CYS A 58 -2.60 -4.56 -9.77
CA CYS A 58 -2.77 -4.81 -8.35
C CYS A 58 -4.16 -4.39 -7.85
N LYS A 59 -4.64 -3.21 -8.24
CA LYS A 59 -5.96 -2.72 -7.83
C LYS A 59 -7.08 -3.57 -8.39
N LEU A 60 -6.98 -3.97 -9.65
CA LEU A 60 -8.02 -4.75 -10.33
C LEU A 60 -8.08 -6.20 -9.83
N HIS A 61 -6.96 -6.82 -9.53
CA HIS A 61 -6.90 -8.24 -9.23
C HIS A 61 -6.64 -8.55 -7.75
N VAL A 62 -5.65 -7.92 -7.13
CA VAL A 62 -5.28 -8.20 -5.74
C VAL A 62 -6.21 -7.47 -4.78
N ARG A 63 -6.27 -6.14 -4.89
CA ARG A 63 -7.06 -5.30 -3.99
C ARG A 63 -8.56 -5.63 -4.09
N SER A 64 -9.11 -5.80 -5.28
CA SER A 64 -10.51 -6.17 -5.47
C SER A 64 -10.87 -7.51 -4.81
N THR A 65 -9.95 -8.48 -4.80
CA THR A 65 -10.16 -9.76 -4.14
C THR A 65 -10.19 -9.63 -2.61
N ILE A 66 -9.33 -8.78 -2.05
CA ILE A 66 -9.30 -8.50 -0.62
C ILE A 66 -10.53 -7.69 -0.19
N ASP A 67 -10.91 -6.69 -1.00
CA ASP A 67 -12.01 -5.77 -0.71
C ASP A 67 -13.41 -6.40 -0.88
N TYR A 68 -13.50 -7.54 -1.56
CA TYR A 68 -14.79 -8.20 -1.80
C TYR A 68 -15.46 -8.59 -0.48
N CYS A 69 -16.63 -8.04 -0.21
CA CYS A 69 -17.42 -8.20 1.02
C CYS A 69 -16.65 -7.89 2.32
N ILE A 70 -15.56 -7.13 2.27
CA ILE A 70 -14.74 -6.86 3.45
C ILE A 70 -15.50 -6.09 4.55
N THR A 71 -16.54 -5.35 4.21
CA THR A 71 -17.41 -4.68 5.18
C THR A 71 -18.20 -5.67 6.06
N VAL A 72 -18.40 -6.90 5.60
CA VAL A 72 -19.08 -7.96 6.35
C VAL A 72 -18.16 -8.56 7.41
N PHE A 73 -16.95 -8.94 7.04
CA PHE A 73 -16.04 -9.66 7.92
C PHE A 73 -14.87 -8.81 8.46
N GLY A 74 -14.49 -7.75 7.74
CA GLY A 74 -13.34 -6.91 8.07
C GLY A 74 -13.35 -6.33 9.47
N PRO A 75 -14.47 -5.77 9.96
CA PRO A 75 -14.56 -5.22 11.32
C PRO A 75 -14.21 -6.22 12.44
N SER A 76 -14.49 -7.50 12.23
CA SER A 76 -14.26 -8.57 13.22
C SER A 76 -12.95 -9.34 13.05
N LEU A 77 -12.11 -8.95 12.09
CA LEU A 77 -10.81 -9.58 11.91
C LEU A 77 -9.89 -9.40 13.12
N THR A 78 -9.18 -10.45 13.45
CA THR A 78 -8.08 -10.40 14.43
C THR A 78 -6.87 -9.69 13.84
N GLN A 79 -5.98 -9.19 14.71
CA GLN A 79 -4.72 -8.56 14.26
C GLN A 79 -3.86 -9.51 13.42
N GLN A 80 -3.87 -10.82 13.72
CA GLN A 80 -3.15 -11.83 12.93
C GLN A 80 -3.74 -11.96 11.51
N GLN A 81 -5.07 -11.95 11.38
CA GLN A 81 -5.76 -12.02 10.09
C GLN A 81 -5.51 -10.76 9.26
N VAL A 82 -5.56 -9.57 9.87
CA VAL A 82 -5.19 -8.31 9.24
C VAL A 82 -3.73 -8.34 8.77
N HIS A 83 -2.82 -8.85 9.61
CA HIS A 83 -1.40 -8.98 9.26
C HIS A 83 -1.18 -9.90 8.05
N LYS A 84 -1.94 -11.01 7.92
CA LYS A 84 -1.91 -11.88 6.73
C LYS A 84 -2.28 -11.09 5.46
N LEU A 85 -3.38 -10.31 5.49
CA LEU A 85 -3.81 -9.48 4.36
C LEU A 85 -2.78 -8.38 4.03
N ASP A 86 -2.23 -7.70 5.04
CA ASP A 86 -1.18 -6.70 4.85
C ASP A 86 0.09 -7.30 4.25
N THR A 87 0.41 -8.55 4.57
CA THR A 87 1.56 -9.26 3.98
C THR A 87 1.37 -9.51 2.49
N LEU A 88 0.14 -9.84 2.06
CA LEU A 88 -0.19 -9.97 0.63
C LEU A 88 -0.05 -8.62 -0.09
N LEU A 89 -0.54 -7.53 0.51
CA LEU A 89 -0.38 -6.18 -0.04
C LEU A 89 1.09 -5.76 -0.12
N TYR A 90 1.89 -6.10 0.89
CA TYR A 90 3.33 -5.85 0.90
C TYR A 90 4.04 -6.58 -0.25
N ARG A 91 3.70 -7.86 -0.50
CA ARG A 91 4.24 -8.62 -1.64
C ARG A 91 3.87 -7.98 -2.97
N ALA A 92 2.60 -7.57 -3.13
CA ALA A 92 2.16 -6.83 -4.31
C ALA A 92 2.94 -5.51 -4.48
N ALA A 93 3.12 -4.76 -3.40
CA ALA A 93 3.86 -3.49 -3.40
C ALA A 93 5.32 -3.66 -3.80
N LYS A 94 5.99 -4.76 -3.39
CA LYS A 94 7.34 -5.09 -3.85
C LYS A 94 7.38 -5.31 -5.37
N ILE A 95 6.42 -6.05 -5.93
CA ILE A 95 6.35 -6.29 -7.38
C ILE A 95 6.17 -4.97 -8.14
N VAL A 96 5.24 -4.12 -7.67
CA VAL A 96 4.93 -2.83 -8.29
C VAL A 96 6.13 -1.88 -8.28
N THR A 97 6.88 -1.83 -7.19
CA THR A 97 7.96 -0.86 -7.00
C THR A 97 9.35 -1.38 -7.37
N GLY A 98 9.55 -2.70 -7.39
CA GLY A 98 10.89 -3.31 -7.47
C GLY A 98 11.73 -3.08 -6.22
N ALA A 99 11.09 -2.87 -5.06
CA ALA A 99 11.78 -2.69 -3.80
C ALA A 99 12.45 -3.98 -3.32
N GLN A 100 13.60 -3.82 -2.65
CA GLN A 100 14.39 -4.95 -2.14
C GLN A 100 13.77 -5.58 -0.88
N LYS A 101 14.29 -6.78 -0.52
CA LYS A 101 14.02 -7.43 0.78
C LYS A 101 14.29 -6.44 1.92
N PHE A 102 13.58 -6.61 3.04
CA PHE A 102 13.73 -5.79 4.26
C PHE A 102 13.31 -4.31 4.12
N THR A 103 12.64 -3.92 3.02
CA THR A 103 12.02 -2.60 2.94
C THR A 103 10.86 -2.51 3.91
N SER A 104 10.76 -1.41 4.68
CA SER A 104 9.65 -1.19 5.62
C SER A 104 8.30 -1.22 4.89
N LYS A 105 7.34 -1.99 5.43
CA LYS A 105 5.98 -2.11 4.89
C LYS A 105 5.30 -0.74 4.78
N ASP A 106 5.36 0.06 5.83
CA ASP A 106 4.71 1.37 5.88
C ASP A 106 5.32 2.37 4.89
N ASN A 107 6.65 2.36 4.76
CA ASN A 107 7.34 3.20 3.79
C ASN A 107 6.96 2.81 2.36
N LEU A 108 6.81 1.51 2.09
CA LEU A 108 6.46 1.01 0.77
C LEU A 108 5.01 1.32 0.39
N LEU A 109 4.08 1.20 1.33
CA LEU A 109 2.69 1.58 1.12
C LEU A 109 2.56 3.09 0.89
N ARG A 110 3.28 3.91 1.67
CA ARG A 110 3.33 5.38 1.46
C ARG A 110 3.91 5.75 0.10
N GLU A 111 4.96 5.07 -0.36
CA GLU A 111 5.57 5.27 -1.68
C GLU A 111 4.56 5.07 -2.83
N LEU A 112 3.59 4.16 -2.64
CA LEU A 112 2.52 3.89 -3.61
C LEU A 112 1.25 4.72 -3.41
N GLY A 113 1.14 5.43 -2.29
CA GLY A 113 -0.10 6.06 -1.87
C GLY A 113 -1.20 5.03 -1.55
N TRP A 114 -0.81 3.91 -0.96
CA TRP A 114 -1.73 2.86 -0.55
C TRP A 114 -1.98 2.90 0.96
N GLU A 115 -3.22 2.74 1.34
CA GLU A 115 -3.63 2.52 2.72
C GLU A 115 -3.40 1.05 3.14
N ASN A 116 -3.13 0.83 4.42
CA ASN A 116 -3.11 -0.50 5.02
C ASN A 116 -4.53 -1.08 5.14
N THR A 117 -4.63 -2.37 5.49
CA THR A 117 -5.92 -3.09 5.56
C THR A 117 -6.89 -2.46 6.54
N ASN A 118 -6.46 -2.04 7.74
CA ASN A 118 -7.35 -1.42 8.72
C ASN A 118 -7.96 -0.12 8.18
N LYS A 119 -7.14 0.81 7.70
CA LYS A 119 -7.63 2.06 7.09
C LYS A 119 -8.56 1.81 5.90
N ARG A 120 -8.30 0.74 5.14
CA ARG A 120 -9.15 0.34 4.02
C ARG A 120 -10.52 -0.15 4.50
N ILE A 121 -10.57 -0.97 5.54
CA ILE A 121 -11.81 -1.44 6.17
C ILE A 121 -12.62 -0.24 6.67
N GLU A 122 -12.01 0.65 7.44
CA GLU A 122 -12.65 1.88 7.95
C GLU A 122 -13.22 2.74 6.82
N PHE A 123 -12.43 2.98 5.77
CA PHE A 123 -12.86 3.74 4.59
C PHE A 123 -14.08 3.10 3.90
N LEU A 124 -14.06 1.77 3.71
CA LEU A 124 -15.16 1.06 3.04
C LEU A 124 -16.41 0.99 3.92
N CYS A 125 -16.25 0.77 5.23
CA CYS A 125 -17.36 0.79 6.19
C CYS A 125 -18.03 2.17 6.24
N LEU A 126 -17.27 3.26 6.33
CA LEU A 126 -17.81 4.61 6.29
C LEU A 126 -18.51 4.93 4.97
N THR A 127 -17.92 4.52 3.84
CA THR A 127 -18.53 4.73 2.52
C THR A 127 -19.86 3.98 2.39
N GLN A 128 -19.92 2.75 2.88
CA GLN A 128 -21.15 1.96 2.88
C GLN A 128 -22.18 2.51 3.87
N PHE A 129 -21.74 2.92 5.05
CA PHE A 129 -22.61 3.49 6.08
C PHE A 129 -23.24 4.81 5.62
N HIS A 130 -22.48 5.66 4.93
CA HIS A 130 -23.03 6.87 4.29
C HIS A 130 -24.19 6.55 3.33
N LYS A 131 -24.04 5.50 2.48
CA LYS A 131 -25.12 5.07 1.60
C LYS A 131 -26.35 4.62 2.36
N ILE A 132 -26.17 3.93 3.48
CA ILE A 132 -27.28 3.45 4.32
C ILE A 132 -28.03 4.64 4.91
N ILE A 133 -27.33 5.60 5.51
CA ILE A 133 -27.96 6.78 6.13
C ILE A 133 -28.74 7.62 5.10
N HIS A 134 -28.18 7.79 3.91
CA HIS A 134 -28.83 8.52 2.81
C HIS A 134 -29.81 7.68 2.00
N ARG A 135 -30.26 6.52 2.54
CA ARG A 135 -31.27 5.64 1.94
C ARG A 135 -30.95 5.19 0.50
N GLN A 136 -29.64 5.07 0.18
CA GLN A 136 -29.16 4.57 -1.12
C GLN A 136 -28.96 3.05 -1.12
N THR A 137 -29.59 2.35 -0.17
CA THR A 137 -29.58 0.89 0.00
C THR A 137 -31.01 0.40 0.21
N THR A 138 -31.19 -0.92 0.37
CA THR A 138 -32.51 -1.49 0.66
C THR A 138 -33.09 -0.94 1.98
N PRO A 139 -34.39 -0.65 2.06
CA PRO A 139 -35.03 -0.11 3.27
C PRO A 139 -34.74 -0.91 4.52
N LEU A 140 -34.75 -2.23 4.43
CA LEU A 140 -34.49 -3.17 5.54
C LEU A 140 -33.16 -2.88 6.26
N ILE A 141 -32.11 -2.50 5.50
CA ILE A 141 -30.80 -2.19 6.09
C ILE A 141 -30.85 -0.85 6.85
N TYR A 142 -31.58 0.14 6.33
CA TYR A 142 -31.78 1.42 7.01
C TYR A 142 -32.60 1.23 8.31
N GLU A 143 -33.67 0.43 8.28
CA GLU A 143 -34.53 0.13 9.41
C GLU A 143 -33.81 -0.63 10.52
N SER A 144 -32.69 -1.28 10.21
CA SER A 144 -31.81 -1.95 11.19
C SER A 144 -30.92 -0.99 11.97
N LEU A 145 -30.92 0.31 11.66
CA LEU A 145 -30.15 1.31 12.40
C LEU A 145 -30.79 1.58 13.78
N PRO A 146 -29.97 1.88 14.80
CA PRO A 146 -30.49 2.30 16.09
C PRO A 146 -31.17 3.67 16.00
N PRO A 147 -31.98 4.07 16.99
CA PRO A 147 -32.64 5.36 17.00
C PRO A 147 -31.67 6.52 16.88
N LEU A 148 -32.12 7.61 16.28
CA LEU A 148 -31.39 8.87 16.27
C LEU A 148 -31.33 9.48 17.65
N LEU A 149 -30.17 9.98 18.04
CA LEU A 149 -30.01 10.73 19.27
C LEU A 149 -30.58 12.14 19.10
N PHE A 150 -31.61 12.44 19.88
CA PHE A 150 -32.13 13.80 20.01
C PHE A 150 -31.44 14.48 21.19
N SER A 151 -30.51 15.38 20.91
CA SER A 151 -29.85 16.20 21.95
C SER A 151 -30.21 17.68 21.77
N ARG A 152 -30.44 18.37 22.89
CA ARG A 152 -30.65 19.83 22.88
C ARG A 152 -29.38 20.61 22.47
N TYR A 153 -28.22 19.97 22.53
CA TYR A 153 -26.94 20.54 22.13
C TYR A 153 -26.38 19.79 20.92
N PRO A 154 -25.65 20.47 20.01
CA PRO A 154 -25.00 19.80 18.89
C PRO A 154 -23.98 18.79 19.43
N THR A 155 -24.24 17.52 19.27
CA THR A 155 -23.33 16.44 19.62
C THR A 155 -22.74 15.81 18.36
N ARG A 156 -21.54 15.28 18.47
CA ARG A 156 -20.94 14.49 17.36
C ARG A 156 -21.69 13.19 17.12
N ARG A 157 -22.42 12.69 18.14
CA ARG A 157 -23.18 11.43 18.04
C ARG A 157 -24.46 11.67 17.24
N THR A 158 -24.70 10.79 16.29
CA THR A 158 -25.89 10.81 15.44
C THR A 158 -26.90 9.74 15.87
N PHE A 159 -26.42 8.60 16.34
CA PHE A 159 -27.23 7.44 16.71
C PHE A 159 -26.97 7.01 18.15
N GLU A 160 -27.97 6.34 18.74
CA GLU A 160 -27.73 5.54 19.94
C GLU A 160 -26.75 4.41 19.63
N HIS A 161 -25.91 4.05 20.61
CA HIS A 161 -25.01 2.93 20.44
C HIS A 161 -25.73 1.64 20.78
N TYR A 162 -25.47 0.59 20.00
CA TYR A 162 -25.99 -0.72 20.33
C TYR A 162 -25.48 -1.19 21.69
N PRO A 163 -26.35 -1.80 22.53
CA PRO A 163 -25.91 -2.45 23.75
C PRO A 163 -25.16 -3.75 23.41
N CYS A 164 -23.86 -3.66 23.27
CA CYS A 164 -23.03 -4.79 22.86
C CYS A 164 -22.65 -5.64 24.07
N LYS A 165 -23.38 -6.74 24.30
CA LYS A 165 -23.07 -7.73 25.35
C LYS A 165 -21.94 -8.69 24.97
N LYS A 166 -21.69 -8.87 23.69
CA LYS A 166 -20.67 -9.80 23.14
C LYS A 166 -19.71 -9.09 22.21
N THR A 167 -18.42 -9.39 22.35
CA THR A 167 -17.33 -8.76 21.59
C THR A 167 -17.44 -8.94 20.07
N PHE A 168 -17.96 -10.07 19.60
CA PHE A 168 -18.11 -10.27 18.17
C PHE A 168 -19.16 -9.34 17.55
N PHE A 169 -20.26 -9.02 18.27
CA PHE A 169 -21.25 -8.06 17.82
C PHE A 169 -20.69 -6.63 17.85
N GLU A 170 -19.96 -6.28 18.91
CA GLU A 170 -19.28 -4.96 19.01
C GLU A 170 -18.35 -4.71 17.83
N LYS A 171 -17.69 -5.75 17.34
CA LYS A 171 -16.79 -5.71 16.17
C LYS A 171 -17.50 -5.96 14.84
N SER A 172 -18.82 -6.03 14.79
CA SER A 172 -19.56 -6.15 13.54
C SER A 172 -19.70 -4.80 12.82
N PHE A 173 -20.24 -4.83 11.60
CA PHE A 173 -20.32 -3.65 10.73
C PHE A 173 -21.02 -2.44 11.38
N PHE A 174 -22.23 -2.60 11.90
CA PHE A 174 -23.00 -1.46 12.41
C PHE A 174 -22.37 -0.79 13.64
N PRO A 175 -22.03 -1.48 14.72
CA PRO A 175 -21.39 -0.84 15.87
C PRO A 175 -20.08 -0.15 15.51
N MET A 176 -19.24 -0.76 14.67
CA MET A 176 -18.01 -0.15 14.20
C MET A 176 -18.29 1.08 13.32
N ALA A 177 -19.20 0.97 12.36
CA ALA A 177 -19.50 2.08 11.44
C ALA A 177 -20.07 3.30 12.17
N ILE A 178 -20.92 3.10 13.18
CA ILE A 178 -21.45 4.18 14.02
C ILE A 178 -20.33 4.86 14.80
N LYS A 179 -19.44 4.11 15.45
CA LYS A 179 -18.27 4.67 16.15
C LYS A 179 -17.39 5.52 15.23
N LEU A 180 -17.11 5.00 14.03
CA LEU A 180 -16.32 5.72 13.02
C LEU A 180 -17.05 6.98 12.53
N TRP A 181 -18.36 6.87 12.30
CA TRP A 181 -19.21 7.99 11.87
C TRP A 181 -19.24 9.11 12.90
N ASP A 182 -19.39 8.76 14.18
CA ASP A 182 -19.37 9.75 15.27
C ASP A 182 -18.02 10.50 15.36
N GLY A 183 -16.94 9.84 15.00
CA GLY A 183 -15.60 10.45 14.92
C GLY A 183 -15.40 11.44 13.77
N LEU A 184 -16.31 11.47 12.77
CA LEU A 184 -16.18 12.37 11.63
C LEU A 184 -16.59 13.81 11.97
N ALA A 185 -15.94 14.76 11.29
CA ALA A 185 -16.34 16.16 11.32
C ALA A 185 -17.76 16.34 10.76
N MET A 186 -18.55 17.23 11.36
CA MET A 186 -19.95 17.46 10.98
C MET A 186 -20.10 17.86 9.50
N GLY A 187 -19.19 18.68 8.99
CA GLY A 187 -19.19 19.10 7.58
C GLY A 187 -19.06 17.98 6.57
N LEU A 188 -18.51 16.84 6.98
CA LEU A 188 -18.42 15.66 6.09
C LEU A 188 -19.74 14.88 6.02
N LYS A 189 -20.49 14.85 7.11
CA LYS A 189 -21.69 14.01 7.25
C LYS A 189 -22.82 14.40 6.31
N GLY A 190 -22.90 15.69 5.94
CA GLY A 190 -23.92 16.25 5.05
C GLY A 190 -23.56 16.28 3.57
N LEU A 191 -22.38 15.82 3.19
CA LEU A 191 -21.94 15.86 1.81
C LEU A 191 -22.68 14.82 0.94
N GLU A 192 -22.83 15.11 -0.34
CA GLU A 192 -23.25 14.13 -1.33
C GLU A 192 -22.25 12.96 -1.41
N HIS A 193 -22.73 11.76 -1.79
CA HIS A 193 -21.94 10.53 -1.70
C HIS A 193 -20.57 10.59 -2.40
N ASN A 194 -20.49 11.21 -3.57
CA ASN A 194 -19.24 11.30 -4.32
C ASN A 194 -18.26 12.29 -3.67
N GLU A 195 -18.75 13.40 -3.15
CA GLU A 195 -17.96 14.39 -2.41
C GLU A 195 -17.47 13.81 -1.07
N PHE A 196 -18.37 13.16 -0.34
CA PHE A 196 -18.02 12.43 0.89
C PHE A 196 -16.90 11.42 0.65
N LYS A 197 -17.02 10.56 -0.37
CA LYS A 197 -16.02 9.57 -0.73
C LYS A 197 -14.69 10.20 -1.14
N THR A 198 -14.73 11.37 -1.79
CA THR A 198 -13.51 12.10 -2.19
C THR A 198 -12.81 12.68 -0.98
N SER A 199 -13.54 13.34 -0.08
CA SER A 199 -13.01 13.89 1.17
C SER A 199 -12.46 12.79 2.10
N LEU A 200 -13.14 11.65 2.18
CA LEU A 200 -12.61 10.49 2.92
C LEU A 200 -11.29 9.96 2.33
N LYS A 201 -11.12 9.99 1.01
CA LYS A 201 -9.83 9.55 0.42
C LYS A 201 -8.68 10.43 0.87
N GLU A 202 -8.89 11.73 1.03
CA GLU A 202 -7.85 12.64 1.51
C GLU A 202 -7.45 12.34 2.96
N ILE A 203 -8.39 11.89 3.79
CA ILE A 203 -8.15 11.52 5.19
C ILE A 203 -7.45 10.15 5.31
N PHE A 204 -7.91 9.16 4.56
CA PHE A 204 -7.49 7.76 4.75
C PHE A 204 -6.30 7.35 3.89
N LYS A 205 -6.12 7.96 2.73
CA LYS A 205 -5.06 7.59 1.79
C LYS A 205 -3.83 8.47 1.93
N PRO A 206 -2.64 7.87 1.94
CA PRO A 206 -1.41 8.63 1.79
C PRO A 206 -1.40 9.36 0.45
N PRO A 207 -0.74 10.53 0.35
CA PRO A 207 -0.60 11.26 -0.91
C PRO A 207 0.08 10.38 -1.97
N LYS A 208 -0.41 10.44 -3.20
CA LYS A 208 0.15 9.73 -4.34
C LYS A 208 0.81 10.69 -5.31
N PHE A 209 2.10 10.50 -5.52
CA PHE A 209 2.90 11.34 -6.42
C PHE A 209 3.00 10.70 -7.80
N ARG A 210 2.30 11.27 -8.79
CA ARG A 210 2.24 10.72 -10.15
C ARG A 210 3.61 10.69 -10.84
N HIS A 211 4.48 11.67 -10.56
CA HIS A 211 5.81 11.75 -11.14
C HIS A 211 6.75 10.60 -10.70
N TYR A 212 6.39 9.84 -9.63
CA TYR A 212 7.10 8.63 -9.28
C TYR A 212 6.95 7.50 -10.31
N ASN A 213 6.01 7.61 -11.25
CA ASN A 213 5.74 6.60 -12.28
C ASN A 213 6.42 6.91 -13.63
N CYS A 214 7.49 7.71 -13.66
CA CYS A 214 8.18 8.06 -14.89
C CYS A 214 9.41 7.18 -15.18
N GLY A 215 9.81 7.11 -16.43
CA GLY A 215 10.97 6.36 -16.92
C GLY A 215 10.74 4.85 -17.03
N SER A 216 11.81 4.11 -17.32
CA SER A 216 11.77 2.65 -17.39
C SER A 216 11.48 2.04 -16.02
N LYS A 217 10.90 0.84 -15.99
CA LYS A 217 10.62 0.10 -14.75
C LYS A 217 11.88 -0.08 -13.90
N TYR A 218 12.97 -0.46 -14.54
CA TYR A 218 14.25 -0.70 -13.90
C TYR A 218 14.80 0.57 -13.21
N LEU A 219 14.92 1.68 -13.94
CA LEU A 219 15.43 2.94 -13.40
C LEU A 219 14.50 3.54 -12.32
N ASN A 220 13.21 3.37 -12.51
CA ASN A 220 12.23 3.75 -11.50
C ASN A 220 12.40 2.95 -10.20
N SER A 221 12.69 1.64 -10.31
CA SER A 221 12.95 0.79 -9.15
C SER A 221 14.21 1.22 -8.39
N LEU A 222 15.31 1.53 -9.11
CA LEU A 222 16.54 2.05 -8.50
C LEU A 222 16.29 3.39 -7.77
N HIS A 223 15.55 4.29 -8.39
CA HIS A 223 15.20 5.58 -7.79
C HIS A 223 14.30 5.39 -6.54
N THR A 224 13.35 4.46 -6.59
CA THR A 224 12.53 4.08 -5.43
C THR A 224 13.38 3.51 -4.29
N GLN A 225 14.34 2.65 -4.59
CA GLN A 225 15.26 2.08 -3.59
C GLN A 225 16.08 3.16 -2.87
N LEU A 226 16.51 4.21 -3.59
CA LEU A 226 17.17 5.38 -2.97
C LEU A 226 16.23 6.13 -2.02
N ARG A 227 14.99 6.41 -2.44
CA ARG A 227 13.97 7.07 -1.58
C ARG A 227 13.65 6.28 -0.33
N LEU A 228 13.56 4.97 -0.45
CA LEU A 228 13.25 4.06 0.65
C LEU A 228 14.45 3.72 1.53
N LYS A 229 15.63 4.26 1.21
CA LYS A 229 16.91 3.96 1.88
C LYS A 229 17.21 2.46 1.94
N ARG A 230 16.91 1.75 0.84
CA ARG A 230 17.16 0.32 0.62
C ARG A 230 17.66 0.11 -0.80
N SER A 231 18.90 0.50 -1.05
CA SER A 231 19.60 0.35 -2.32
C SER A 231 20.92 -0.40 -2.09
N VAL A 232 21.67 -0.63 -3.16
CA VAL A 232 23.00 -1.26 -3.10
C VAL A 232 24.11 -0.31 -2.66
N LEU A 233 23.81 0.86 -2.11
CA LEU A 233 24.82 1.71 -1.47
C LEU A 233 25.33 1.06 -0.18
N ASN A 234 26.62 1.17 0.10
CA ASN A 234 27.24 0.50 1.24
C ASN A 234 26.61 0.91 2.58
N CYS A 235 26.18 2.16 2.76
CA CYS A 235 25.50 2.57 3.99
C CYS A 235 24.13 1.87 4.20
N HIS A 236 23.53 1.33 3.14
CA HIS A 236 22.29 0.54 3.24
C HIS A 236 22.58 -0.96 3.38
N LEU A 237 23.67 -1.45 2.82
CA LEU A 237 24.06 -2.86 2.84
C LEU A 237 24.77 -3.24 4.14
N HIS A 238 25.62 -2.34 4.68
CA HIS A 238 26.41 -2.62 5.87
C HIS A 238 25.58 -3.02 7.11
N PRO A 239 24.45 -2.30 7.45
CA PRO A 239 23.62 -2.66 8.60
C PRO A 239 22.93 -4.04 8.50
N ILE A 240 22.88 -4.61 7.30
CA ILE A 240 22.28 -5.94 7.05
C ILE A 240 23.34 -7.00 6.71
N GLY A 241 24.63 -6.70 6.96
CA GLY A 241 25.74 -7.63 6.79
C GLY A 241 26.12 -7.93 5.33
N LEU A 242 25.60 -7.19 4.35
CA LEU A 242 25.89 -7.38 2.91
C LEU A 242 27.03 -6.51 2.38
N SER A 243 27.66 -5.70 3.22
CA SER A 243 28.87 -4.93 2.91
C SER A 243 29.78 -4.91 4.13
N ILE A 244 31.10 -5.07 3.93
CA ILE A 244 32.10 -5.04 4.97
C ILE A 244 32.22 -3.65 5.62
N THR A 245 32.02 -2.59 4.83
CA THR A 245 32.17 -1.20 5.27
C THR A 245 31.03 -0.34 4.74
N PRO A 246 30.55 0.67 5.47
CA PRO A 246 29.57 1.62 4.96
C PRO A 246 30.19 2.69 4.03
N ALA A 247 31.52 2.65 3.80
CA ALA A 247 32.23 3.63 3.03
C ALA A 247 32.12 3.44 1.51
N CYS A 248 32.13 4.55 0.78
CA CYS A 248 32.33 4.60 -0.65
C CYS A 248 33.79 4.30 -1.02
N LYS A 249 34.08 3.90 -2.25
CA LYS A 249 35.43 3.76 -2.78
C LYS A 249 36.26 5.04 -2.69
N CYS A 250 35.64 6.22 -2.53
CA CYS A 250 36.33 7.49 -2.27
C CYS A 250 36.72 7.72 -0.79
N GLY A 251 36.48 6.76 0.10
CA GLY A 251 36.78 6.80 1.54
C GLY A 251 35.70 7.47 2.41
N LYS A 252 34.69 8.14 1.87
CA LYS A 252 33.61 8.78 2.64
C LYS A 252 32.42 7.83 2.82
N LEU A 253 31.59 8.09 3.84
CA LEU A 253 30.34 7.33 4.07
C LEU A 253 29.45 7.40 2.82
N GLU A 254 29.05 6.24 2.28
CA GLU A 254 28.28 6.15 1.02
C GLU A 254 26.78 6.37 1.25
N THR A 255 26.39 7.55 1.73
CA THR A 255 24.99 7.94 1.87
C THR A 255 24.38 8.29 0.51
N VAL A 256 23.03 8.35 0.43
CA VAL A 256 22.32 8.80 -0.78
C VAL A 256 22.75 10.24 -1.16
N LYS A 257 22.88 11.13 -0.16
CA LYS A 257 23.37 12.51 -0.38
C LYS A 257 24.80 12.51 -0.93
N HIS A 258 25.70 11.72 -0.33
CA HIS A 258 27.05 11.57 -0.83
C HIS A 258 27.07 11.10 -2.28
N PHE A 259 26.34 10.03 -2.60
CA PHE A 259 26.29 9.48 -3.95
C PHE A 259 25.77 10.49 -4.98
N LEU A 260 24.65 11.14 -4.68
CA LEU A 260 24.01 12.07 -5.65
C LEU A 260 24.77 13.40 -5.80
N ILE A 261 25.38 13.93 -4.72
CA ILE A 261 25.84 15.32 -4.67
C ILE A 261 27.32 15.49 -4.37
N GLU A 262 27.93 14.61 -3.55
CA GLU A 262 29.23 14.90 -2.94
C GLU A 262 30.38 14.01 -3.44
N CYS A 263 30.08 12.85 -4.02
CA CYS A 263 31.08 11.88 -4.37
C CYS A 263 31.99 12.35 -5.51
N ASN A 264 33.30 12.35 -5.29
CA ASN A 264 34.28 12.77 -6.31
C ASN A 264 34.37 11.78 -7.48
N LEU A 265 33.98 10.52 -7.30
CA LEU A 265 33.99 9.52 -8.37
C LEU A 265 32.97 9.81 -9.48
N TYR A 266 31.95 10.63 -9.19
CA TYR A 266 30.83 10.88 -10.11
C TYR A 266 30.69 12.35 -10.51
N VAL A 267 31.80 13.14 -10.46
CA VAL A 267 31.79 14.57 -10.75
C VAL A 267 31.24 14.86 -12.14
N HIS A 268 31.74 14.20 -13.17
CA HIS A 268 31.32 14.43 -14.56
C HIS A 268 29.82 14.12 -14.79
N ALA A 269 29.34 12.97 -14.29
CA ALA A 269 27.92 12.62 -14.39
C ALA A 269 27.03 13.63 -13.64
N ARG A 270 27.53 14.16 -12.52
CA ARG A 270 26.82 15.15 -11.71
C ARG A 270 26.78 16.52 -12.37
N GLU A 271 27.84 16.97 -13.04
CA GLU A 271 27.85 18.20 -13.82
C GLU A 271 26.78 18.15 -14.91
N GLN A 272 26.65 17.03 -15.63
CA GLN A 272 25.60 16.85 -16.62
C GLN A 272 24.20 16.83 -15.99
N LEU A 273 24.04 16.25 -14.79
CA LEU A 273 22.79 16.30 -14.04
C LEU A 273 22.44 17.74 -13.68
N PHE A 274 23.40 18.51 -13.12
CA PHE A 274 23.17 19.88 -12.67
C PHE A 274 22.88 20.82 -13.83
N ALA A 275 23.55 20.66 -14.95
CA ALA A 275 23.26 21.42 -16.16
C ALA A 275 21.81 21.25 -16.66
N LYS A 276 21.29 20.02 -16.58
CA LYS A 276 19.86 19.73 -16.89
C LYS A 276 18.92 20.36 -15.87
N LEU A 277 19.30 20.40 -14.60
CA LEU A 277 18.47 20.92 -13.51
C LEU A 277 18.43 22.44 -13.44
N ASP A 278 19.52 23.14 -13.80
CA ASP A 278 19.59 24.61 -13.79
C ASP A 278 18.53 25.27 -14.68
N GLY A 279 18.11 24.60 -15.76
CA GLY A 279 16.98 25.04 -16.60
C GLY A 279 15.59 24.69 -16.04
N LEU A 280 15.52 23.81 -15.04
CA LEU A 280 14.26 23.28 -14.50
C LEU A 280 13.91 23.89 -13.13
N LEU A 281 14.87 24.13 -12.27
CA LEU A 281 14.64 24.58 -10.90
C LEU A 281 14.34 26.08 -10.86
N GLU A 282 13.39 26.48 -10.02
CA GLU A 282 13.03 27.90 -9.78
C GLU A 282 14.25 28.74 -9.35
N ASN A 283 15.09 28.12 -8.53
CA ASN A 283 16.41 28.63 -8.19
C ASN A 283 17.47 27.75 -8.87
N ARG A 284 18.51 28.35 -9.41
CA ARG A 284 19.65 27.59 -9.93
C ARG A 284 20.18 26.64 -8.87
N VAL A 285 20.69 25.48 -9.29
CA VAL A 285 21.23 24.42 -8.41
C VAL A 285 22.13 24.99 -7.32
N SER A 286 22.97 25.98 -7.64
CA SER A 286 23.91 26.63 -6.71
C SER A 286 23.27 27.34 -5.52
N LYS A 287 21.98 27.69 -5.59
CA LYS A 287 21.25 28.36 -4.49
C LYS A 287 20.62 27.40 -3.49
N TYR A 288 20.55 26.12 -3.81
CA TYR A 288 20.03 25.11 -2.87
C TYR A 288 21.12 24.59 -1.94
N SER A 289 20.78 24.38 -0.67
CA SER A 289 21.66 23.59 0.21
C SER A 289 21.77 22.16 -0.32
N LYS A 290 22.90 21.50 -0.05
CA LYS A 290 23.12 20.09 -0.46
C LYS A 290 22.02 19.16 0.06
N ALA A 291 21.45 19.41 1.25
CA ALA A 291 20.36 18.61 1.82
C ALA A 291 19.05 18.84 1.04
N ASN A 292 18.69 20.08 0.75
CA ASN A 292 17.49 20.43 -0.01
C ASN A 292 17.59 19.90 -1.44
N LEU A 293 18.75 20.03 -2.08
CA LEU A 293 18.97 19.50 -3.42
C LEU A 293 18.81 17.96 -3.43
N ALA A 294 19.40 17.24 -2.47
CA ALA A 294 19.21 15.80 -2.35
C ALA A 294 17.72 15.43 -2.18
N HIS A 295 16.98 16.21 -1.39
CA HIS A 295 15.53 16.00 -1.21
C HIS A 295 14.77 16.21 -2.52
N ILE A 296 15.05 17.28 -3.26
CA ILE A 296 14.43 17.57 -4.57
C ILE A 296 14.71 16.43 -5.56
N LEU A 297 15.95 15.96 -5.62
CA LEU A 297 16.33 14.85 -6.51
C LEU A 297 15.56 13.55 -6.19
N LEU A 298 15.25 13.30 -4.93
CA LEU A 298 14.52 12.09 -4.49
C LEU A 298 13.00 12.23 -4.59
N PHE A 299 12.44 13.38 -4.24
CA PHE A 299 11.00 13.55 -4.02
C PHE A 299 10.35 14.56 -4.97
N GLY A 300 11.12 15.36 -5.68
CA GLY A 300 10.64 16.45 -6.52
C GLY A 300 10.56 17.78 -5.76
N GLU A 301 10.41 18.86 -6.54
CA GLU A 301 10.19 20.23 -6.03
C GLU A 301 8.70 20.45 -5.79
N LYS A 302 8.30 20.86 -4.55
CA LYS A 302 6.89 21.08 -4.18
C LYS A 302 5.96 19.93 -4.66
N PRO A 303 6.22 18.67 -4.27
CA PRO A 303 5.61 17.50 -4.89
C PRO A 303 4.08 17.42 -4.70
N HIS A 304 3.51 18.23 -3.80
CA HIS A 304 2.06 18.28 -3.53
C HIS A 304 1.31 19.09 -4.59
N LEU A 305 1.98 19.96 -5.33
CA LEU A 305 1.36 20.81 -6.33
C LEU A 305 1.19 20.03 -7.64
N SER A 306 -0.06 19.88 -8.09
CA SER A 306 -0.38 19.16 -9.34
C SER A 306 0.23 19.83 -10.57
N GLU A 307 0.36 21.16 -10.58
CA GLU A 307 0.99 21.95 -11.63
C GLU A 307 2.48 21.62 -11.80
N LYS A 308 3.16 21.19 -10.72
CA LYS A 308 4.56 20.77 -10.73
C LYS A 308 4.78 19.35 -11.27
N TYR A 309 3.74 18.66 -11.72
CA TYR A 309 3.87 17.27 -12.18
C TYR A 309 4.87 17.09 -13.31
N GLN A 310 4.75 17.89 -14.39
CA GLN A 310 5.66 17.80 -15.55
C GLN A 310 7.08 18.18 -15.15
N HIS A 311 7.23 19.26 -14.37
CA HIS A 311 8.50 19.71 -13.83
C HIS A 311 9.20 18.58 -13.03
N ASN A 312 8.52 17.97 -12.06
CA ASN A 312 9.07 16.88 -11.27
C ASN A 312 9.37 15.63 -12.11
N LYS A 313 8.59 15.36 -13.16
CA LYS A 313 8.88 14.29 -14.11
C LYS A 313 10.24 14.49 -14.80
N TYR A 314 10.54 15.72 -15.25
CA TYR A 314 11.84 16.01 -15.86
C TYR A 314 13.00 15.91 -14.87
N ILE A 315 12.83 16.37 -13.62
CA ILE A 315 13.82 16.18 -12.56
C ILE A 315 14.12 14.68 -12.39
N PHE A 316 13.08 13.85 -12.31
CA PHE A 316 13.23 12.40 -12.14
C PHE A 316 13.93 11.73 -13.32
N LEU A 317 13.60 12.11 -14.55
CA LEU A 317 14.28 11.61 -15.74
C LEU A 317 15.76 12.02 -15.77
N ALA A 318 16.10 13.25 -15.33
CA ALA A 318 17.48 13.69 -15.20
C ALA A 318 18.24 12.84 -14.15
N VAL A 319 17.64 12.57 -12.99
CA VAL A 319 18.23 11.67 -11.98
C VAL A 319 18.41 10.27 -12.53
N GLN A 320 17.42 9.71 -13.22
CA GLN A 320 17.54 8.38 -13.82
C GLN A 320 18.65 8.30 -14.87
N SER A 321 18.84 9.36 -15.66
CA SER A 321 20.01 9.49 -16.57
C SER A 321 21.34 9.44 -15.81
N TYR A 322 21.44 10.14 -14.67
CA TYR A 322 22.59 10.07 -13.77
C TYR A 322 22.82 8.66 -13.21
N LEU A 323 21.77 7.97 -12.78
CA LEU A 323 21.86 6.58 -12.29
C LEU A 323 22.42 5.64 -13.37
N CYS A 324 22.01 5.80 -14.63
CA CYS A 324 22.54 5.06 -15.76
C CYS A 324 24.04 5.32 -15.97
N GLN A 325 24.44 6.59 -15.98
CA GLN A 325 25.83 7.00 -16.26
C GLN A 325 26.81 6.51 -15.17
N THR A 326 26.40 6.58 -13.90
CA THR A 326 27.26 6.17 -12.80
C THR A 326 27.44 4.66 -12.69
N LYS A 327 26.51 3.86 -13.24
CA LYS A 327 26.46 2.40 -13.14
C LYS A 327 26.56 1.85 -11.71
N ARG A 328 26.59 2.70 -10.66
CA ARG A 328 26.82 2.31 -9.27
C ARG A 328 25.69 1.45 -8.67
N LEU A 329 24.46 1.70 -9.13
CA LEU A 329 23.28 0.96 -8.65
C LEU A 329 22.87 -0.16 -9.61
N VAL A 330 23.52 -0.25 -10.78
CA VAL A 330 23.27 -1.29 -11.77
C VAL A 330 23.94 -2.56 -11.24
N PHE A 331 23.18 -3.62 -11.04
CA PHE A 331 23.76 -4.93 -10.75
C PHE A 331 24.50 -5.41 -12.01
N ASP A 332 25.81 -5.54 -11.88
CA ASP A 332 26.61 -6.31 -12.80
C ASP A 332 26.39 -7.80 -12.45
N GLU A 333 25.89 -8.59 -13.38
CA GLU A 333 25.64 -10.03 -13.14
C GLU A 333 26.91 -10.79 -12.73
N SER A 334 28.08 -10.24 -13.02
CA SER A 334 29.40 -10.76 -12.60
C SER A 334 29.66 -10.67 -11.09
N ASN A 335 28.86 -9.90 -10.33
CA ASN A 335 28.98 -9.71 -8.88
C ASN A 335 27.77 -10.26 -8.10
N LYS A 336 27.12 -11.29 -8.58
CA LYS A 336 26.21 -12.06 -7.73
C LYS A 336 27.03 -12.71 -6.61
N PRO A 337 26.82 -12.37 -5.32
CA PRO A 337 27.20 -13.30 -4.28
C PRO A 337 26.38 -14.58 -4.55
N ASP A 338 27.04 -15.73 -4.55
CA ASP A 338 26.41 -17.05 -4.61
C ASP A 338 25.39 -17.20 -3.48
N ASN A 339 24.17 -16.73 -3.71
CA ASN A 339 23.07 -16.87 -2.78
C ASN A 339 22.19 -18.05 -3.23
N GLN A 340 22.54 -19.23 -2.75
CA GLN A 340 21.67 -20.40 -2.68
C GLN A 340 20.36 -20.15 -1.88
N ALA A 341 20.10 -18.91 -1.44
CA ALA A 341 18.93 -18.55 -0.62
C ALA A 341 17.65 -18.15 -1.39
N ASP A 342 17.73 -17.98 -2.72
CA ASP A 342 16.55 -17.58 -3.50
C ASP A 342 15.58 -18.75 -3.83
N HIS A 343 16.00 -20.00 -3.55
CA HIS A 343 15.15 -21.17 -3.76
C HIS A 343 14.14 -21.44 -2.63
N HIS A 344 14.28 -20.85 -1.45
CA HIS A 344 13.36 -21.11 -0.34
C HIS A 344 12.07 -20.29 -0.38
N ASP A 345 12.03 -19.15 -1.07
CA ASP A 345 10.78 -18.38 -1.20
C ASP A 345 9.81 -18.97 -2.26
N HIS A 346 10.25 -19.93 -3.08
CA HIS A 346 9.41 -20.63 -4.06
C HIS A 346 8.77 -21.92 -3.51
N HIS A 347 9.35 -22.51 -2.44
CA HIS A 347 8.82 -23.76 -1.87
C HIS A 347 7.59 -23.59 -0.98
N ASP A 348 7.34 -22.39 -0.43
CA ASP A 348 6.11 -22.13 0.33
C ASP A 348 4.86 -21.92 -0.55
N LEU A 349 5.00 -21.96 -1.88
CA LEU A 349 3.87 -21.82 -2.80
C LEU A 349 3.21 -23.16 -3.17
N ASN A 350 3.91 -24.29 -2.97
CA ASN A 350 3.41 -25.62 -3.31
C ASN A 350 3.77 -26.63 -2.21
N ASN A 351 3.03 -26.62 -1.10
CA ASN A 351 2.97 -27.79 -0.24
C ASN A 351 1.65 -28.54 -0.53
N PRO A 352 1.66 -29.63 -1.30
CA PRO A 352 0.47 -30.40 -1.64
C PRO A 352 0.01 -31.34 -0.51
N ASN A 353 0.69 -31.34 0.65
CA ASN A 353 0.41 -32.21 1.78
C ASN A 353 -0.22 -31.48 2.96
N ASP A 354 -1.35 -30.78 2.76
CA ASP A 354 -2.30 -30.50 3.82
C ASP A 354 -3.32 -31.66 3.85
N PRO A 355 -3.40 -32.44 4.92
CA PRO A 355 -4.24 -33.64 4.97
C PRO A 355 -5.76 -33.39 4.96
N ASN A 356 -6.22 -32.15 4.71
CA ASN A 356 -7.63 -31.79 4.66
C ASN A 356 -8.21 -31.52 3.25
N ASP A 357 -7.50 -31.90 2.17
CA ASP A 357 -7.98 -31.70 0.79
C ASP A 357 -8.75 -32.93 0.22
N GLN A 358 -9.29 -33.79 1.10
CA GLN A 358 -10.26 -34.83 0.68
C GLN A 358 -11.61 -34.51 1.31
N MET A 359 -12.43 -33.71 0.64
CA MET A 359 -13.90 -33.80 0.60
C MET A 359 -14.39 -32.91 -0.55
N ASP A 360 -15.03 -33.56 -1.49
CA ASP A 360 -15.74 -33.04 -2.67
C ASP A 360 -16.80 -31.97 -2.36
#